data_046fe6a3fc0b6a5374b87c038a0aa3a8
#
_entry.id   046fe6a3fc0b6a5374b87c038a0aa3a8
#
_cell.length_a   1.000
_cell.length_b   1.000
_cell.length_c   1.000
_cell.angle_alpha   90.00
_cell.angle_beta   90.00
_cell.angle_gamma   90.00
#
_symmetry.space_group_name_H-M   'P 1'
#
loop_
_entity.id
_entity.type
_entity.pdbx_description
1 polymer ?
#
loop_
_entity_poly.entity_id
_entity_poly.type
_entity_poly.pdbx_seq_one_letter_code
_entity_poly.pdbx_strand_id
1 'polypeptide(L)'
;MKLLITDDEYATRSAIKHLIDPEKISFDEIFEAENYEEAIKVIINHRPQIIVTDIVMPVHNGITLIDWILQFSKDSQVIAVSGHDNFSFIKSTLRRGVVDYLLKPLDIDELNGALQKAVSRYEQRMEYYKLKKAGEVSE
;
A
#
# COMPACT_ATOMS: atom_id res chain seq x y z
N MET A 1 -8.04 3.08 10.72
CA MET A 1 -7.12 2.63 9.66
C MET A 1 -6.64 3.85 8.89
N LYS A 2 -5.36 3.98 8.67
CA LYS A 2 -4.73 5.11 7.95
C LYS A 2 -4.20 4.64 6.62
N LEU A 3 -4.35 5.47 5.59
CA LEU A 3 -3.89 5.19 4.23
C LEU A 3 -2.86 6.23 3.82
N LEU A 4 -1.79 5.79 3.17
CA LEU A 4 -0.84 6.66 2.46
C LEU A 4 -0.96 6.40 0.96
N ILE A 5 -1.08 7.46 0.18
CA ILE A 5 -1.07 7.41 -1.29
C ILE A 5 0.21 8.12 -1.75
N THR A 6 1.07 7.41 -2.47
CA THR A 6 2.33 7.93 -2.98
C THR A 6 2.32 7.89 -4.50
N ASP A 7 2.41 9.04 -5.13
CA ASP A 7 2.49 9.22 -6.58
C ASP A 7 2.98 10.64 -6.85
N ASP A 8 3.84 10.82 -7.84
CA ASP A 8 4.38 12.14 -8.16
C ASP A 8 3.35 13.05 -8.85
N GLU A 9 2.23 12.49 -9.32
CA GLU A 9 1.18 13.25 -9.98
C GLU A 9 -0.01 13.49 -9.03
N TYR A 10 -0.32 14.76 -8.79
CA TYR A 10 -1.48 15.15 -7.98
C TYR A 10 -2.78 14.56 -8.52
N ALA A 11 -2.97 14.58 -9.85
CA ALA A 11 -4.18 14.06 -10.47
C ALA A 11 -4.42 12.59 -10.15
N THR A 12 -3.35 11.78 -10.13
CA THR A 12 -3.45 10.36 -9.79
C THR A 12 -3.82 10.18 -8.31
N ARG A 13 -3.17 10.92 -7.42
CA ARG A 13 -3.51 10.85 -5.99
C ARG A 13 -4.97 11.24 -5.73
N SER A 14 -5.42 12.31 -6.37
CA SER A 14 -6.81 12.77 -6.29
C SER A 14 -7.78 11.72 -6.83
N ALA A 15 -7.46 11.11 -7.96
CA ALA A 15 -8.29 10.06 -8.56
C ALA A 15 -8.42 8.86 -7.62
N ILE A 16 -7.34 8.43 -7.00
CA ILE A 16 -7.37 7.31 -6.04
C ILE A 16 -8.33 7.63 -4.90
N LYS A 17 -8.22 8.82 -4.31
CA LYS A 17 -9.11 9.23 -3.21
C LYS A 17 -10.58 9.21 -3.62
N HIS A 18 -10.88 9.67 -4.84
CA HIS A 18 -12.27 9.71 -5.34
C HIS A 18 -12.83 8.33 -5.67
N LEU A 19 -11.98 7.37 -6.04
CA LEU A 19 -12.40 6.01 -6.37
C LEU A 19 -12.69 5.16 -5.13
N ILE A 20 -12.20 5.54 -3.96
CA ILE A 20 -12.46 4.81 -2.73
C ILE A 20 -13.95 4.87 -2.40
N ASP A 21 -14.58 3.71 -2.28
CA ASP A 21 -16.00 3.60 -1.94
C ASP A 21 -16.15 3.56 -0.42
N PRO A 22 -16.69 4.62 0.20
CA PRO A 22 -16.81 4.68 1.66
C PRO A 22 -17.79 3.65 2.24
N GLU A 23 -18.63 3.04 1.43
CA GLU A 23 -19.50 1.95 1.86
C GLU A 23 -18.76 0.63 1.96
N LYS A 24 -17.65 0.48 1.21
CA LYS A 24 -16.83 -0.74 1.21
C LYS A 24 -15.68 -0.65 2.17
N ILE A 25 -15.07 0.54 2.29
CA ILE A 25 -13.91 0.74 3.15
C ILE A 25 -13.84 2.21 3.54
N SER A 26 -13.49 2.49 4.79
CA SER A 26 -13.26 3.85 5.25
C SER A 26 -11.93 3.96 5.97
N PHE A 27 -11.31 5.11 5.79
CA PHE A 27 -10.04 5.43 6.47
C PHE A 27 -10.24 6.64 7.37
N ASP A 28 -9.65 6.60 8.55
CA ASP A 28 -9.69 7.71 9.50
C ASP A 28 -8.91 8.91 8.96
N GLU A 29 -7.77 8.62 8.34
CA GLU A 29 -6.91 9.64 7.73
C GLU A 29 -6.31 9.10 6.43
N ILE A 30 -6.18 9.99 5.44
CA ILE A 30 -5.53 9.69 4.18
C ILE A 30 -4.39 10.69 4.00
N PHE A 31 -3.17 10.18 3.93
CA PHE A 31 -1.97 10.97 3.70
C PHE A 31 -1.54 10.85 2.24
N GLU A 32 -0.88 11.89 1.74
CA GLU A 32 -0.34 11.90 0.40
C GLU A 32 1.15 12.21 0.45
N ALA A 33 1.89 11.61 -0.48
CA ALA A 33 3.30 11.91 -0.69
C ALA A 33 3.57 11.93 -2.19
N GLU A 34 4.41 12.85 -2.65
CA GLU A 34 4.74 12.97 -4.07
C GLU A 34 6.10 12.37 -4.43
N ASN A 35 6.86 11.91 -3.44
CA ASN A 35 8.15 11.29 -3.67
C ASN A 35 8.52 10.35 -2.51
N TYR A 36 9.66 9.67 -2.68
CA TYR A 36 10.21 8.71 -1.74
C TYR A 36 10.44 9.32 -0.35
N GLU A 37 11.07 10.50 -0.29
CA GLU A 37 11.42 11.15 0.98
C GLU A 37 10.20 11.56 1.76
N GLU A 38 9.19 12.12 1.09
CA GLU A 38 7.92 12.47 1.75
C GLU A 38 7.19 11.23 2.26
N ALA A 39 7.18 10.16 1.47
CA ALA A 39 6.54 8.90 1.87
C ALA A 39 7.17 8.35 3.14
N ILE A 40 8.49 8.33 3.22
CA ILE A 40 9.21 7.85 4.41
C ILE A 40 8.86 8.69 5.63
N LYS A 41 8.80 10.01 5.49
CA LYS A 41 8.42 10.89 6.59
C LYS A 41 7.02 10.59 7.11
N VAL A 42 6.06 10.39 6.21
CA VAL A 42 4.69 10.04 6.58
C VAL A 42 4.67 8.69 7.30
N ILE A 43 5.38 7.71 6.78
CA ILE A 43 5.41 6.37 7.38
C ILE A 43 6.00 6.40 8.79
N ILE A 44 7.09 7.13 8.99
CA ILE A 44 7.72 7.26 10.30
C ILE A 44 6.81 7.99 11.30
N ASN A 45 6.19 9.08 10.87
CA ASN A 45 5.43 9.96 11.77
C ASN A 45 4.00 9.48 12.03
N HIS A 46 3.38 8.81 11.07
CA HIS A 46 1.95 8.48 11.13
C HIS A 46 1.64 6.99 11.06
N ARG A 47 2.59 6.18 10.65
CA ARG A 47 2.48 4.71 10.59
C ARG A 47 1.20 4.21 9.90
N PRO A 48 0.99 4.56 8.61
CA PRO A 48 -0.19 4.09 7.89
C PRO A 48 -0.17 2.58 7.75
N GLN A 49 -1.30 1.95 7.96
CA GLN A 49 -1.44 0.51 7.84
C GLN A 49 -1.46 0.07 6.38
N ILE A 50 -1.99 0.92 5.51
CA ILE A 50 -2.16 0.62 4.08
C ILE A 50 -1.41 1.69 3.28
N ILE A 51 -0.66 1.25 2.28
CA ILE A 51 0.14 2.13 1.41
C ILE A 51 -0.15 1.79 -0.04
N VAL A 52 -0.63 2.77 -0.81
CA VAL A 52 -0.76 2.66 -2.26
C VAL A 52 0.38 3.48 -2.86
N THR A 53 1.25 2.84 -3.63
CA THR A 53 2.40 3.53 -4.22
C THR A 53 2.54 3.29 -5.71
N ASP A 54 2.83 4.36 -6.45
CA ASP A 54 3.29 4.26 -7.83
C ASP A 54 4.68 3.61 -7.82
N ILE A 55 4.94 2.79 -8.82
CA ILE A 55 6.24 2.13 -8.99
C ILE A 55 7.22 3.03 -9.70
N VAL A 56 6.74 3.89 -10.62
CA VAL A 56 7.61 4.77 -11.41
C VAL A 56 7.51 6.20 -10.85
N MET A 57 8.54 6.60 -10.13
CA MET A 57 8.68 7.95 -9.58
C MET A 57 10.08 8.49 -9.89
N PRO A 58 10.22 9.82 -10.04
CA PRO A 58 11.55 10.42 -10.26
C PRO A 58 12.52 10.13 -9.11
N VAL A 59 13.81 10.00 -9.41
CA VAL A 59 14.95 9.82 -8.50
C VAL A 59 14.92 8.47 -7.80
N HIS A 60 13.95 8.22 -6.92
CA HIS A 60 13.78 6.95 -6.23
C HIS A 60 12.43 6.35 -6.62
N ASN A 61 12.45 5.19 -7.27
CA ASN A 61 11.22 4.54 -7.71
C ASN A 61 10.48 3.84 -6.55
N GLY A 62 9.25 3.39 -6.83
CA GLY A 62 8.42 2.73 -5.83
C GLY A 62 8.96 1.37 -5.37
N ILE A 63 9.80 0.71 -6.16
CA ILE A 63 10.45 -0.54 -5.74
C ILE A 63 11.39 -0.27 -4.56
N THR A 64 12.17 0.81 -4.63
CA THR A 64 13.04 1.23 -3.52
C THR A 64 12.21 1.52 -2.26
N LEU A 65 11.08 2.18 -2.43
CA LEU A 65 10.15 2.45 -1.32
C LEU A 65 9.58 1.15 -0.75
N ILE A 66 9.15 0.22 -1.59
CA ILE A 66 8.62 -1.07 -1.14
C ILE A 66 9.68 -1.83 -0.34
N ASP A 67 10.90 -1.88 -0.81
CA ASP A 67 11.99 -2.56 -0.11
C ASP A 67 12.27 -1.91 1.26
N TRP A 68 12.20 -0.58 1.33
CA TRP A 68 12.32 0.12 2.60
C TRP A 68 11.17 -0.22 3.55
N ILE A 69 9.92 -0.24 3.04
CA ILE A 69 8.74 -0.61 3.84
C ILE A 69 8.87 -2.01 4.40
N LEU A 70 9.29 -2.97 3.58
CA LEU A 70 9.48 -4.36 4.02
C LEU A 70 10.49 -4.49 5.15
N GLN A 71 11.47 -3.60 5.20
CA GLN A 71 12.50 -3.62 6.25
C GLN A 71 12.06 -2.86 7.50
N PHE A 72 11.46 -1.69 7.36
CA PHE A 72 11.23 -0.76 8.46
C PHE A 72 9.75 -0.59 8.85
N SER A 73 8.82 -1.08 8.05
CA SER A 73 7.38 -1.01 8.31
C SER A 73 6.69 -2.26 7.80
N LYS A 74 7.20 -3.40 8.20
CA LYS A 74 6.87 -4.72 7.64
C LYS A 74 5.40 -5.12 7.77
N ASP A 75 4.67 -4.51 8.69
CA ASP A 75 3.25 -4.83 8.89
C ASP A 75 2.34 -4.01 7.98
N SER A 76 2.82 -2.91 7.43
CA SER A 76 2.08 -2.13 6.45
C SER A 76 1.82 -2.96 5.20
N GLN A 77 0.61 -2.88 4.68
CA GLN A 77 0.22 -3.62 3.49
C GLN A 77 0.31 -2.70 2.27
N VAL A 78 1.01 -3.15 1.24
CA VAL A 78 1.33 -2.31 0.08
C VAL A 78 0.55 -2.76 -1.15
N ILE A 79 -0.05 -1.80 -1.85
CA ILE A 79 -0.64 -1.98 -3.18
C ILE A 79 0.22 -1.18 -4.14
N ALA A 80 0.75 -1.84 -5.16
CA ALA A 80 1.54 -1.20 -6.20
C ALA A 80 0.64 -0.75 -7.35
N VAL A 81 0.89 0.43 -7.88
CA VAL A 81 0.14 1.01 -9.01
C VAL A 81 1.14 1.42 -10.09
N SER A 82 0.89 1.11 -11.35
CA SER A 82 1.79 1.47 -12.43
C SER A 82 1.11 1.45 -13.79
N GLY A 83 1.64 2.21 -14.73
CA GLY A 83 1.27 2.10 -16.15
C GLY A 83 2.01 0.99 -16.90
N HIS A 84 2.90 0.25 -16.23
CA HIS A 84 3.72 -0.78 -16.86
C HIS A 84 3.10 -2.17 -16.71
N ASP A 85 2.92 -2.86 -17.83
CA ASP A 85 2.34 -4.19 -17.91
C ASP A 85 3.36 -5.29 -18.20
N ASN A 86 4.66 -5.01 -18.07
CA ASN A 86 5.72 -5.98 -18.29
C ASN A 86 5.61 -7.12 -17.26
N PHE A 87 5.48 -8.34 -17.75
CA PHE A 87 5.29 -9.52 -16.91
C PHE A 87 6.39 -9.70 -15.87
N SER A 88 7.65 -9.56 -16.26
CA SER A 88 8.78 -9.75 -15.36
C SER A 88 8.77 -8.72 -14.23
N PHE A 89 8.41 -7.49 -14.56
CA PHE A 89 8.33 -6.40 -13.59
C PHE A 89 7.19 -6.61 -12.59
N ILE A 90 6.01 -6.99 -13.08
CA ILE A 90 4.85 -7.32 -12.25
C ILE A 90 5.20 -8.47 -11.30
N LYS A 91 5.79 -9.53 -11.84
CA LYS A 91 6.17 -10.71 -11.06
C LYS A 91 7.19 -10.37 -9.98
N SER A 92 8.21 -9.59 -10.33
CA SER A 92 9.22 -9.14 -9.37
C SER A 92 8.60 -8.33 -8.22
N THR A 93 7.66 -7.45 -8.54
CA THR A 93 6.96 -6.64 -7.56
C THR A 93 6.09 -7.50 -6.64
N LEU A 94 5.31 -8.42 -7.21
CA LEU A 94 4.44 -9.32 -6.44
C LEU A 94 5.24 -10.25 -5.52
N ARG A 95 6.42 -10.67 -5.94
CA ARG A 95 7.31 -11.51 -5.12
C ARG A 95 7.78 -10.84 -3.84
N ARG A 96 7.72 -9.51 -3.79
CA ARG A 96 8.03 -8.75 -2.58
C ARG A 96 6.92 -8.82 -1.53
N GLY A 97 5.79 -9.43 -1.86
CA GLY A 97 4.68 -9.59 -0.93
C GLY A 97 3.70 -8.44 -0.92
N VAL A 98 3.69 -7.60 -1.95
CA VAL A 98 2.63 -6.59 -2.09
C VAL A 98 1.28 -7.27 -2.24
N VAL A 99 0.23 -6.59 -1.80
CA VAL A 99 -1.13 -7.14 -1.84
C VAL A 99 -1.60 -7.34 -3.27
N ASP A 100 -1.33 -6.36 -4.14
CA ASP A 100 -1.72 -6.40 -5.54
C ASP A 100 -0.89 -5.43 -6.36
N TYR A 101 -0.92 -5.61 -7.68
CA TYR A 101 -0.31 -4.73 -8.66
C TYR A 101 -1.41 -4.26 -9.61
N LEU A 102 -1.78 -2.98 -9.51
CA LEU A 102 -2.87 -2.41 -10.30
C LEU A 102 -2.33 -1.60 -11.48
N LEU A 103 -2.89 -1.83 -12.66
CA LEU A 103 -2.49 -1.10 -13.86
C LEU A 103 -3.31 0.20 -14.00
N LYS A 104 -2.65 1.27 -14.42
CA LYS A 104 -3.30 2.53 -14.80
C LYS A 104 -3.87 2.39 -16.22
N PRO A 105 -5.05 2.99 -16.52
CA PRO A 105 -5.91 3.72 -15.61
C PRO A 105 -6.62 2.79 -14.61
N LEU A 106 -6.79 3.27 -13.38
CA LEU A 106 -7.32 2.45 -12.30
C LEU A 106 -8.81 2.15 -12.50
N ASP A 107 -9.17 0.90 -12.25
CA ASP A 107 -10.55 0.45 -12.19
C ASP A 107 -11.05 0.54 -10.75
N ILE A 108 -12.27 1.07 -10.58
CA ILE A 108 -12.83 1.31 -9.25
C ILE A 108 -12.98 0.00 -8.46
N ASP A 109 -13.43 -1.06 -9.10
CA ASP A 109 -13.66 -2.34 -8.42
C ASP A 109 -12.34 -3.01 -8.05
N GLU A 110 -11.34 -2.95 -8.94
CA GLU A 110 -10.01 -3.47 -8.64
C GLU A 110 -9.36 -2.74 -7.48
N LEU A 111 -9.44 -1.42 -7.46
CA LEU A 111 -8.86 -0.63 -6.38
C LEU A 111 -9.53 -0.94 -5.04
N ASN A 112 -10.85 -0.91 -4.98
CA ASN A 112 -11.56 -1.17 -3.74
C ASN A 112 -11.37 -2.62 -3.27
N GLY A 113 -11.33 -3.57 -4.19
CA GLY A 113 -11.02 -4.96 -3.87
C GLY A 113 -9.63 -5.13 -3.27
N ALA A 114 -8.64 -4.45 -3.86
CA ALA A 114 -7.27 -4.48 -3.34
C ALA A 114 -7.16 -3.84 -1.96
N LEU A 115 -7.85 -2.71 -1.74
CA LEU A 115 -7.89 -2.06 -0.44
C LEU A 115 -8.55 -2.94 0.63
N GLN A 116 -9.65 -3.60 0.30
CA GLN A 116 -10.31 -4.52 1.22
C GLN A 116 -9.40 -5.70 1.58
N LYS A 117 -8.69 -6.23 0.59
CA LYS A 117 -7.73 -7.32 0.80
C LYS A 117 -6.57 -6.86 1.69
N ALA A 118 -6.07 -5.65 1.46
CA ALA A 118 -4.99 -5.09 2.26
C ALA A 118 -5.40 -4.93 3.74
N VAL A 119 -6.59 -4.40 3.99
CA VAL A 119 -7.12 -4.25 5.34
C VAL A 119 -7.29 -5.61 6.00
N SER A 120 -7.84 -6.58 5.27
CA SER A 120 -8.03 -7.94 5.78
C SER A 120 -6.69 -8.59 6.17
N ARG A 121 -5.67 -8.46 5.32
CA ARG A 121 -4.33 -8.99 5.62
C ARG A 121 -3.72 -8.34 6.86
N TYR A 122 -3.88 -7.02 6.98
CA TYR A 122 -3.38 -6.31 8.15
C TYR A 122 -4.08 -6.80 9.43
N GLU A 123 -5.39 -6.90 9.41
CA GLU A 123 -6.17 -7.35 10.57
C GLU A 123 -5.82 -8.78 10.96
N GLN A 124 -5.66 -9.69 9.99
CA GLN A 124 -5.24 -11.07 10.23
C GLN A 124 -3.86 -11.13 10.87
N ARG A 125 -2.95 -10.27 10.42
CA ARG A 125 -1.59 -10.22 10.98
C ARG A 125 -1.60 -9.73 12.42
N MET A 126 -2.41 -8.71 12.73
CA MET A 126 -2.54 -8.21 14.09
C MET A 126 -3.21 -9.26 14.99
N GLU A 127 -4.20 -9.98 14.49
CA GLU A 127 -4.85 -11.07 15.22
C GLU A 127 -3.85 -12.18 15.52
N TYR A 128 -3.01 -12.54 14.56
CA TYR A 128 -1.96 -13.53 14.77
C TYR A 128 -1.01 -13.11 15.89
N TYR A 129 -0.55 -11.86 15.91
CA TYR A 129 0.33 -11.38 16.97
C TYR A 129 -0.35 -11.40 18.34
N LYS A 130 -1.62 -11.08 18.40
CA LYS A 130 -2.41 -11.11 19.61
C LYS A 130 -2.52 -12.54 20.16
N LEU A 131 -2.82 -13.50 19.30
CA LEU A 131 -2.92 -14.91 19.67
C LEU A 131 -1.56 -15.48 20.11
N LYS A 132 -0.50 -15.12 19.41
CA LYS A 132 0.86 -15.52 19.75
C LYS A 132 1.26 -14.98 21.12
N LYS A 133 0.97 -13.71 21.40
CA LYS A 133 1.25 -13.08 22.69
C LYS A 133 0.49 -13.77 23.83
N ALA A 134 -0.74 -14.24 23.56
CA ALA A 134 -1.55 -14.98 24.53
C ALA A 134 -1.13 -16.44 24.69
N GLY A 135 -0.14 -16.92 23.89
CA GLY A 135 0.33 -18.31 23.94
C GLY A 135 -0.55 -19.30 23.20
N GLU A 136 -1.51 -18.83 22.40
CA GLU A 136 -2.44 -19.69 21.65
C GLU A 136 -1.89 -20.16 20.31
N VAL A 137 -0.83 -19.53 19.82
CA VAL A 137 -0.16 -19.87 18.55
C VAL A 137 1.34 -19.98 18.81
N SER A 138 1.97 -21.09 18.37
CA SER A 138 3.43 -21.25 18.40
C SER A 138 4.06 -20.63 17.14
N GLU A 139 5.33 -20.35 17.22
CA GLU A 139 6.09 -19.84 16.08
C GLU A 139 6.25 -20.86 14.98
#